data_4fcda37b1a012c5bbdc7725bf28882c8
#
_entry.id   4fcda37b1a012c5bbdc7725bf28882c8
#
_cell.length_a   1.000
_cell.length_b   1.000
_cell.length_c   1.000
_cell.angle_alpha   90.00
_cell.angle_beta   90.00
_cell.angle_gamma   90.00
#
_symmetry.space_group_name_H-M   'P 1'
#
loop_
_entity.id
_entity.type
_entity.pdbx_description
1 polymer ?
#
loop_
_entity_poly.entity_id
_entity_poly.type
_entity_poly.pdbx_seq_one_letter_code
_entity_poly.pdbx_strand_id
1 'polypeptide(L)'
;MAVVFLLGPGMWDKARRPTADPAPMQIRRNIARGLQSRGHEVILMEDDPDRPEEDYIQKFDRLLRCKVTDVVLYWPPLAKMQTTYDELILLCDRRALLEKASIRLWALHHSTVATITREEFKVLESGNRSRYLTAVARLGLRPLEWEDEEDLAEQVRLLSTEL
;
A
#
# COMPACT_ATOMS: atom_id res chain seq x y z
N MET A 1 -19.26 -6.56 0.57
CA MET A 1 -18.54 -5.73 1.54
C MET A 1 -17.18 -6.34 1.80
N ALA A 2 -16.11 -5.64 1.47
CA ALA A 2 -14.75 -6.09 1.70
C ALA A 2 -14.17 -5.48 2.99
N VAL A 3 -13.19 -6.17 3.58
CA VAL A 3 -12.32 -5.63 4.62
C VAL A 3 -10.96 -5.38 4.00
N VAL A 4 -10.65 -4.12 3.79
CA VAL A 4 -9.49 -3.64 3.02
C VAL A 4 -8.39 -3.21 3.97
N PHE A 5 -7.23 -3.83 3.90
CA PHE A 5 -6.03 -3.32 4.55
C PHE A 5 -5.29 -2.39 3.59
N LEU A 6 -5.40 -1.08 3.84
CA LEU A 6 -4.82 -0.05 2.98
C LEU A 6 -3.43 0.35 3.46
N LEU A 7 -2.44 -0.03 2.70
CA LEU A 7 -1.02 0.23 2.94
C LEU A 7 -0.54 1.46 2.15
N GLY A 8 0.56 2.03 2.57
CA GLY A 8 1.18 3.19 1.92
C GLY A 8 1.78 4.19 2.92
N PRO A 9 2.21 5.37 2.45
CA PRO A 9 2.87 6.36 3.31
C PRO A 9 2.04 6.73 4.54
N GLY A 10 2.64 6.63 5.72
CA GLY A 10 2.03 6.93 7.02
C GLY A 10 2.48 8.27 7.61
N MET A 11 1.92 8.60 8.79
CA MET A 11 2.30 9.81 9.56
C MET A 11 3.72 9.74 10.12
N TRP A 12 4.22 8.52 10.33
CA TRP A 12 5.47 8.26 11.02
C TRP A 12 6.37 7.37 10.19
N ASP A 13 7.65 7.67 10.18
CA ASP A 13 8.65 6.73 9.67
C ASP A 13 8.87 5.57 10.66
N LYS A 14 9.67 4.58 10.26
CA LYS A 14 10.04 3.45 11.13
C LYS A 14 10.69 3.84 12.46
N ALA A 15 11.33 5.00 12.50
CA ALA A 15 11.95 5.55 13.71
C ALA A 15 10.97 6.37 14.56
N ARG A 16 9.66 6.34 14.22
CA ARG A 16 8.60 7.13 14.83
C ARG A 16 8.83 8.64 14.77
N ARG A 17 9.49 9.11 13.73
CA ARG A 17 9.64 10.53 13.44
C ARG A 17 8.50 11.00 12.54
N PRO A 18 8.00 12.23 12.68
CA PRO A 18 6.98 12.78 11.78
C PRO A 18 7.46 12.73 10.33
N THR A 19 6.58 12.32 9.42
CA THR A 19 6.85 12.35 7.99
C THR A 19 7.04 13.79 7.53
N ALA A 20 8.12 14.07 6.80
CA ALA A 20 8.47 15.41 6.33
C ALA A 20 7.42 16.01 5.37
N ASP A 21 6.68 15.16 4.64
CA ASP A 21 5.61 15.56 3.73
C ASP A 21 4.33 14.78 4.05
N PRO A 22 3.31 15.44 4.61
CA PRO A 22 2.05 14.80 4.96
C PRO A 22 1.13 14.53 3.77
N ALA A 23 1.39 15.09 2.58
CA ALA A 23 0.49 14.99 1.42
C ALA A 23 0.20 13.54 1.00
N PRO A 24 1.17 12.62 0.88
CA PRO A 24 0.89 11.23 0.51
C PRO A 24 0.00 10.50 1.52
N MET A 25 0.16 10.79 2.80
CA MET A 25 -0.70 10.23 3.85
C MET A 25 -2.13 10.78 3.73
N GLN A 26 -2.28 12.08 3.45
CA GLN A 26 -3.61 12.69 3.27
C GLN A 26 -4.35 12.07 2.08
N ILE A 27 -3.64 11.84 0.97
CA ILE A 27 -4.20 11.15 -0.20
C ILE A 27 -4.63 9.72 0.17
N ARG A 28 -3.81 8.97 0.90
CA ARG A 28 -4.17 7.64 1.38
C ARG A 28 -5.43 7.66 2.27
N ARG A 29 -5.58 8.65 3.14
CA ARG A 29 -6.79 8.83 3.93
C ARG A 29 -8.02 9.17 3.06
N ASN A 30 -7.84 9.92 1.98
CA ASN A 30 -8.92 10.19 1.02
C ASN A 30 -9.34 8.91 0.28
N ILE A 31 -8.39 8.05 -0.10
CA ILE A 31 -8.68 6.72 -0.64
C ILE A 31 -9.50 5.91 0.36
N ALA A 32 -9.08 5.87 1.63
CA ALA A 32 -9.82 5.16 2.67
C ALA A 32 -11.28 5.65 2.79
N ARG A 33 -11.48 6.96 2.85
CA ARG A 33 -12.83 7.56 2.89
C ARG A 33 -13.66 7.20 1.64
N GLY A 34 -13.03 7.21 0.46
CA GLY A 34 -13.66 6.83 -0.79
C GLY A 34 -14.18 5.39 -0.81
N LEU A 35 -13.42 4.46 -0.24
CA LEU A 35 -13.83 3.06 -0.08
C LEU A 35 -14.90 2.90 1.02
N GLN A 36 -14.72 3.56 2.16
CA GLN A 36 -15.68 3.53 3.27
C GLN A 36 -17.05 4.08 2.88
N SER A 37 -17.09 5.17 2.10
CA SER A 37 -18.36 5.75 1.61
C SER A 37 -19.14 4.81 0.67
N ARG A 38 -18.49 3.77 0.18
CA ARG A 38 -19.09 2.71 -0.68
C ARG A 38 -19.36 1.41 0.07
N GLY A 39 -19.27 1.45 1.40
CA GLY A 39 -19.65 0.33 2.26
C GLY A 39 -18.55 -0.70 2.54
N HIS A 40 -17.29 -0.39 2.24
CA HIS A 40 -16.16 -1.24 2.64
C HIS A 40 -15.62 -0.86 4.02
N GLU A 41 -15.14 -1.82 4.76
CA GLU A 41 -14.34 -1.56 5.96
C GLU A 41 -12.88 -1.33 5.54
N VAL A 42 -12.25 -0.26 6.04
CA VAL A 42 -10.84 0.04 5.73
C VAL A 42 -10.03 0.09 7.01
N ILE A 43 -8.95 -0.68 7.02
CA ILE A 43 -7.98 -0.73 8.11
C ILE A 43 -6.75 0.09 7.68
N LEU A 44 -6.40 1.08 8.51
CA LEU A 44 -5.15 1.82 8.46
C LEU A 44 -4.32 1.48 9.70
N MET A 45 -3.03 1.25 9.54
CA MET A 45 -2.17 0.87 10.68
C MET A 45 -2.16 1.93 11.79
N GLU A 46 -2.17 3.21 11.42
CA GLU A 46 -2.14 4.31 12.36
C GLU A 46 -3.43 4.52 13.14
N ASP A 47 -4.56 4.06 12.63
CA ASP A 47 -5.87 4.20 13.28
C ASP A 47 -6.14 3.06 14.29
N ASP A 48 -5.38 1.97 14.19
CA ASP A 48 -5.46 0.88 15.16
C ASP A 48 -4.54 1.17 16.35
N PRO A 49 -5.03 1.04 17.60
CA PRO A 49 -4.22 1.30 18.78
C PRO A 49 -2.98 0.40 18.88
N ASP A 50 -1.85 0.99 19.25
CA ASP A 50 -0.65 0.21 19.57
C ASP A 50 -0.90 -0.64 20.82
N ARG A 51 -0.49 -1.90 20.78
CA ARG A 51 -0.53 -2.79 21.94
C ARG A 51 0.80 -2.73 22.69
N PRO A 52 0.79 -2.89 24.03
CA PRO A 52 2.05 -2.98 24.78
C PRO A 52 2.96 -4.07 24.18
N GLU A 53 4.24 -3.72 24.03
CA GLU A 53 5.29 -4.62 23.52
C GLU A 53 5.13 -5.08 22.05
N GLU A 54 4.15 -4.56 21.33
CA GLU A 54 3.95 -4.85 19.90
C GLU A 54 4.82 -3.93 19.04
N ASP A 55 5.70 -4.51 18.24
CA ASP A 55 6.45 -3.78 17.22
C ASP A 55 5.63 -3.60 15.92
N TYR A 56 6.20 -2.84 14.97
CA TYR A 56 5.56 -2.57 13.69
C TYR A 56 5.21 -3.85 12.90
N ILE A 57 6.10 -4.83 12.89
CA ILE A 57 5.93 -6.08 12.14
C ILE A 57 4.83 -6.93 12.79
N GLN A 58 4.84 -7.02 14.10
CA GLN A 58 3.82 -7.74 14.87
C GLN A 58 2.43 -7.11 14.67
N LYS A 59 2.34 -5.77 14.67
CA LYS A 59 1.11 -5.05 14.38
C LYS A 59 0.62 -5.32 12.97
N PHE A 60 1.50 -5.26 11.98
CA PHE A 60 1.20 -5.59 10.58
C PHE A 60 0.63 -7.00 10.46
N ASP A 61 1.30 -7.99 11.05
CA ASP A 61 0.87 -9.39 11.02
C ASP A 61 -0.48 -9.60 11.70
N ARG A 62 -0.71 -8.94 12.82
CA ARG A 62 -2.00 -8.99 13.52
C ARG A 62 -3.13 -8.43 12.68
N LEU A 63 -2.94 -7.25 12.10
CA LEU A 63 -3.95 -6.62 11.26
C LEU A 63 -4.22 -7.41 9.99
N LEU A 64 -3.19 -7.95 9.35
CA LEU A 64 -3.34 -8.78 8.16
C LEU A 64 -4.18 -10.05 8.44
N ARG A 65 -4.15 -10.57 9.68
CA ARG A 65 -4.94 -11.72 10.10
C ARG A 65 -6.37 -11.39 10.56
N CYS A 66 -6.71 -10.10 10.69
CA CYS A 66 -8.01 -9.64 11.16
C CYS A 66 -9.04 -9.55 10.03
N LYS A 67 -9.52 -10.70 9.53
CA LYS A 67 -10.62 -10.78 8.53
C LYS A 67 -10.38 -9.99 7.24
N VAL A 68 -9.14 -9.64 6.93
CA VAL A 68 -8.79 -8.93 5.69
C VAL A 68 -9.15 -9.79 4.49
N THR A 69 -9.89 -9.22 3.54
CA THR A 69 -10.22 -9.85 2.27
C THR A 69 -9.35 -9.32 1.14
N ASP A 70 -8.91 -8.08 1.28
CA ASP A 70 -8.15 -7.37 0.26
C ASP A 70 -7.03 -6.52 0.89
N VAL A 71 -5.89 -6.51 0.25
CA VAL A 71 -4.81 -5.57 0.54
C VAL A 71 -4.69 -4.61 -0.65
N VAL A 72 -4.73 -3.32 -0.36
CA VAL A 72 -4.52 -2.27 -1.35
C VAL A 72 -3.24 -1.52 -0.99
N LEU A 73 -2.26 -1.57 -1.88
CA LEU A 73 -1.00 -0.87 -1.72
C LEU A 73 -1.05 0.44 -2.52
N TYR A 74 -1.06 1.58 -1.82
CA TYR A 74 -1.00 2.90 -2.44
C TYR A 74 0.45 3.33 -2.67
N TRP A 75 0.79 3.57 -3.95
CA TRP A 75 2.09 4.00 -4.39
C TRP A 75 2.06 5.45 -4.88
N PRO A 76 2.62 6.39 -4.10
CA PRO A 76 2.79 7.78 -4.56
C PRO A 76 3.88 7.89 -5.63
N PRO A 77 4.04 9.07 -6.25
CA PRO A 77 5.19 9.34 -7.09
C PRO A 77 6.51 9.01 -6.38
N LEU A 78 7.47 8.52 -7.14
CA LEU A 78 8.68 7.82 -6.70
C LEU A 78 9.51 8.42 -5.57
N ALA A 79 9.61 9.73 -5.49
CA ALA A 79 10.41 10.42 -4.46
C ALA A 79 9.97 10.11 -3.01
N LYS A 80 8.87 9.35 -2.84
CA LYS A 80 8.19 9.16 -1.55
C LYS A 80 7.92 7.68 -1.20
N MET A 81 8.67 6.75 -1.80
CA MET A 81 8.34 5.31 -1.83
C MET A 81 8.87 4.46 -0.67
N GLN A 82 9.76 4.95 0.17
CA GLN A 82 10.51 4.07 1.09
C GLN A 82 9.60 3.23 2.01
N THR A 83 8.64 3.84 2.65
CA THR A 83 7.73 3.13 3.59
C THR A 83 6.87 2.10 2.86
N THR A 84 6.36 2.45 1.70
CA THR A 84 5.53 1.57 0.88
C THR A 84 6.31 0.36 0.37
N TYR A 85 7.59 0.56 0.04
CA TYR A 85 8.50 -0.53 -0.33
C TYR A 85 8.70 -1.53 0.80
N ASP A 86 8.87 -1.06 2.02
CA ASP A 86 9.00 -1.92 3.18
C ASP A 86 7.75 -2.77 3.44
N GLU A 87 6.57 -2.19 3.24
CA GLU A 87 5.30 -2.91 3.34
C GLU A 87 5.16 -3.97 2.24
N LEU A 88 5.63 -3.67 1.02
CA LEU A 88 5.68 -4.64 -0.07
C LEU A 88 6.58 -5.84 0.29
N ILE A 89 7.75 -5.60 0.89
CA ILE A 89 8.63 -6.68 1.34
C ILE A 89 7.94 -7.53 2.42
N LEU A 90 7.24 -6.91 3.36
CA LEU A 90 6.47 -7.64 4.36
C LEU A 90 5.40 -8.53 3.71
N LEU A 91 4.70 -8.04 2.68
CA LEU A 91 3.73 -8.85 1.93
C LEU A 91 4.41 -10.05 1.24
N CYS A 92 5.58 -9.84 0.63
CA CYS A 92 6.36 -10.92 0.01
C CYS A 92 6.70 -12.03 1.02
N ASP A 93 7.12 -11.65 2.21
CA ASP A 93 7.46 -12.58 3.29
C ASP A 93 6.24 -13.34 3.82
N ARG A 94 5.03 -12.81 3.60
CA ARG A 94 3.75 -13.41 4.03
C ARG A 94 2.97 -14.05 2.90
N ARG A 95 3.58 -14.28 1.76
CA ARG A 95 2.92 -14.85 0.58
C ARG A 95 2.09 -16.08 0.88
N ALA A 96 2.63 -17.03 1.62
CA ALA A 96 1.93 -18.26 1.98
C ALA A 96 0.66 -18.01 2.82
N LEU A 97 0.69 -17.00 3.70
CA LEU A 97 -0.49 -16.57 4.47
C LEU A 97 -1.55 -15.95 3.55
N LEU A 98 -1.12 -15.07 2.64
CA LEU A 98 -2.01 -14.39 1.70
C LEU A 98 -2.71 -15.38 0.78
N GLU A 99 -1.98 -16.34 0.23
CA GLU A 99 -2.51 -17.40 -0.61
C GLU A 99 -3.49 -18.30 0.16
N LYS A 100 -3.11 -18.76 1.36
CA LYS A 100 -3.96 -19.61 2.21
C LYS A 100 -5.27 -18.93 2.61
N ALA A 101 -5.22 -17.63 2.88
CA ALA A 101 -6.39 -16.85 3.24
C ALA A 101 -7.17 -16.31 2.03
N SER A 102 -6.71 -16.57 0.81
CA SER A 102 -7.30 -16.07 -0.45
C SER A 102 -7.44 -14.54 -0.48
N ILE A 103 -6.48 -13.83 0.12
CA ILE A 103 -6.46 -12.37 0.16
C ILE A 103 -6.08 -11.85 -1.23
N ARG A 104 -6.91 -10.97 -1.79
CA ARG A 104 -6.64 -10.31 -3.07
C ARG A 104 -5.71 -9.13 -2.87
N LEU A 105 -4.80 -8.91 -3.82
CA LEU A 105 -3.78 -7.87 -3.74
C LEU A 105 -3.92 -6.89 -4.89
N TRP A 106 -3.94 -5.60 -4.55
CA TRP A 106 -4.13 -4.49 -5.48
C TRP A 106 -3.01 -3.46 -5.30
N ALA A 107 -2.59 -2.84 -6.39
CA ALA A 107 -1.63 -1.74 -6.37
C ALA A 107 -2.23 -0.51 -7.05
N LEU A 108 -2.57 0.51 -6.27
CA LEU A 108 -2.87 1.85 -6.75
C LEU A 108 -1.55 2.61 -6.93
N HIS A 109 -0.95 2.53 -8.12
CA HIS A 109 0.37 3.11 -8.34
C HIS A 109 0.33 4.30 -9.30
N HIS A 110 1.12 5.33 -8.98
CA HIS A 110 1.31 6.45 -9.90
C HIS A 110 2.03 5.99 -11.17
N SER A 111 1.67 6.57 -12.33
CA SER A 111 2.22 6.21 -13.64
C SER A 111 3.74 6.27 -13.71
N THR A 112 4.39 7.18 -12.97
CA THR A 112 5.85 7.26 -12.87
C THR A 112 6.51 6.00 -12.32
N VAL A 113 5.80 5.18 -11.56
CA VAL A 113 6.33 3.92 -11.03
C VAL A 113 6.55 2.89 -12.15
N ALA A 114 5.68 2.88 -13.16
CA ALA A 114 5.78 1.98 -14.29
C ALA A 114 6.79 2.46 -15.37
N THR A 115 6.93 3.76 -15.52
CA THR A 115 7.67 4.40 -16.63
C THR A 115 9.11 4.80 -16.31
N ILE A 116 9.55 4.58 -15.07
CA ILE A 116 10.91 4.95 -14.66
C ILE A 116 11.98 4.32 -15.54
N THR A 117 12.80 5.20 -16.11
CA THR A 117 14.01 4.81 -16.81
C THR A 117 15.07 4.30 -15.84
N ARG A 118 15.94 3.41 -16.34
CA ARG A 118 17.03 2.81 -15.57
C ARG A 118 17.98 3.85 -14.94
N GLU A 119 18.02 5.07 -15.47
CA GLU A 119 18.90 6.16 -15.02
C GLU A 119 18.32 6.99 -13.90
N GLU A 120 17.02 7.28 -13.93
CA GLU A 120 16.30 7.92 -12.81
C GLU A 120 16.31 7.02 -11.56
N PHE A 121 16.40 5.72 -11.77
CA PHE A 121 16.49 4.73 -10.70
C PHE A 121 17.86 4.63 -10.02
N LYS A 122 18.93 4.98 -10.71
CA LYS A 122 20.28 5.03 -10.10
C LYS A 122 20.38 6.10 -9.00
N VAL A 123 19.55 7.14 -9.08
CA VAL A 123 19.45 8.21 -8.08
C VAL A 123 18.66 7.77 -6.84
N LEU A 124 17.78 6.76 -6.97
CA LEU A 124 16.84 6.31 -5.93
C LEU A 124 17.22 4.99 -5.25
N GLU A 125 18.50 4.64 -5.18
CA GLU A 125 19.06 3.39 -4.66
C GLU A 125 19.04 2.20 -5.65
N SER A 126 20.23 1.84 -6.07
CA SER A 126 20.51 0.74 -6.98
C SER A 126 19.89 -0.58 -6.53
N GLY A 127 18.98 -1.12 -7.30
CA GLY A 127 18.42 -2.47 -7.17
C GLY A 127 16.93 -2.56 -6.83
N ASN A 128 16.27 -1.49 -6.39
CA ASN A 128 14.90 -1.56 -5.90
C ASN A 128 13.84 -1.74 -7.00
N ARG A 129 14.08 -1.29 -8.24
CA ARG A 129 13.13 -1.46 -9.36
C ARG A 129 12.95 -2.93 -9.73
N SER A 130 14.03 -3.63 -9.93
CA SER A 130 13.99 -5.05 -10.29
C SER A 130 13.30 -5.86 -9.18
N ARG A 131 13.53 -5.49 -7.93
CA ARG A 131 12.88 -6.10 -6.76
C ARG A 131 11.38 -5.77 -6.71
N TYR A 132 10.99 -4.52 -6.99
CA TYR A 132 9.59 -4.11 -7.04
C TYR A 132 8.82 -4.88 -8.11
N LEU A 133 9.28 -4.86 -9.36
CA LEU A 133 8.62 -5.56 -10.47
C LEU A 133 8.56 -7.08 -10.21
N THR A 134 9.62 -7.64 -9.64
CA THR A 134 9.64 -9.04 -9.22
C THR A 134 8.64 -9.33 -8.12
N ALA A 135 8.54 -8.45 -7.12
CA ALA A 135 7.61 -8.61 -6.01
C ALA A 135 6.14 -8.48 -6.47
N VAL A 136 5.85 -7.50 -7.33
CA VAL A 136 4.52 -7.34 -7.95
C VAL A 136 4.11 -8.59 -8.71
N ALA A 137 5.03 -9.13 -9.53
CA ALA A 137 4.77 -10.36 -10.29
C ALA A 137 4.61 -11.59 -9.38
N ARG A 138 5.47 -11.74 -8.37
CA ARG A 138 5.41 -12.87 -7.43
C ARG A 138 4.17 -12.88 -6.56
N LEU A 139 3.69 -11.71 -6.15
CA LEU A 139 2.49 -11.58 -5.33
C LEU A 139 1.20 -11.58 -6.15
N GLY A 140 1.28 -11.40 -7.48
CA GLY A 140 0.10 -11.27 -8.31
C GLY A 140 -0.71 -10.02 -8.00
N LEU A 141 -0.05 -8.91 -7.67
CA LEU A 141 -0.70 -7.61 -7.48
C LEU A 141 -1.41 -7.18 -8.75
N ARG A 142 -2.66 -6.78 -8.61
CA ARG A 142 -3.47 -6.23 -9.71
C ARG A 142 -3.23 -4.73 -9.79
N PRO A 143 -2.60 -4.22 -10.87
CA PRO A 143 -2.27 -2.81 -10.97
C PRO A 143 -3.47 -1.97 -11.36
N LEU A 144 -3.61 -0.82 -10.69
CA LEU A 144 -4.51 0.28 -11.04
C LEU A 144 -3.64 1.53 -11.13
N GLU A 145 -3.34 1.96 -12.35
CA GLU A 145 -2.46 3.09 -12.62
C GLU A 145 -3.24 4.41 -12.60
N TRP A 146 -2.63 5.44 -12.04
CA TRP A 146 -3.20 6.79 -11.98
C TRP A 146 -2.12 7.85 -12.26
N GLU A 147 -2.51 8.99 -12.80
CA GLU A 147 -1.63 10.10 -13.15
C GLU A 147 -1.86 11.36 -12.30
N ASP A 148 -3.10 11.65 -11.97
CA ASP A 148 -3.50 12.79 -11.16
C ASP A 148 -4.59 12.42 -10.14
N GLU A 149 -5.04 13.39 -9.34
CA GLU A 149 -6.02 13.13 -8.29
C GLU A 149 -7.40 12.76 -8.84
N GLU A 150 -7.79 13.25 -10.01
CA GLU A 150 -9.08 12.94 -10.64
C GLU A 150 -9.07 11.49 -11.14
N ASP A 151 -8.00 11.09 -11.80
CA ASP A 151 -7.78 9.71 -12.24
C ASP A 151 -7.68 8.76 -11.04
N LEU A 152 -6.97 9.15 -9.98
CA LEU A 152 -6.93 8.36 -8.74
C LEU A 152 -8.33 8.14 -8.16
N ALA A 153 -9.18 9.16 -8.14
CA ALA A 153 -10.55 9.04 -7.66
C ALA A 153 -11.36 8.05 -8.50
N GLU A 154 -11.17 8.05 -9.81
CA GLU A 154 -11.79 7.08 -10.72
C GLU A 154 -11.26 5.67 -10.48
N GLN A 155 -9.95 5.49 -10.30
CA GLN A 155 -9.37 4.17 -9.98
C GLN A 155 -9.90 3.63 -8.64
N VAL A 156 -10.09 4.48 -7.65
CA VAL A 156 -10.72 4.10 -6.36
C VAL A 156 -12.19 3.68 -6.57
N ARG A 157 -12.92 4.39 -7.45
CA ARG A 157 -14.29 4.02 -7.80
C ARG A 157 -14.35 2.66 -8.47
N LEU A 158 -13.48 2.41 -9.45
CA LEU A 158 -13.38 1.12 -10.15
C LEU A 158 -12.99 0.01 -9.17
N LEU A 159 -11.97 0.23 -8.36
CA LEU A 159 -11.55 -0.71 -7.32
C LEU A 159 -12.73 -1.11 -6.42
N SER A 160 -13.53 -0.14 -5.98
CA SER A 160 -14.65 -0.40 -5.08
C SER A 160 -15.74 -1.29 -5.70
N THR A 161 -15.80 -1.39 -7.03
CA THR A 161 -16.73 -2.30 -7.71
C THR A 161 -16.19 -3.73 -7.83
N GLU A 162 -14.87 -3.90 -7.71
CA GLU A 162 -14.19 -5.19 -7.77
C GLU A 162 -14.05 -5.84 -6.38
N LEU A 163 -14.11 -5.03 -5.32
CA LEU A 163 -14.05 -5.47 -3.94
C LEU A 163 -15.37 -6.11 -3.48
#